data_a7fc7baed6ad212fa04ffb5c182b6db3
#
_entry.id   a7fc7baed6ad212fa04ffb5c182b6db3
#
_cell.length_a   1.000
_cell.length_b   1.000
_cell.length_c   1.000
_cell.angle_alpha   90.00
_cell.angle_beta   90.00
_cell.angle_gamma   90.00
#
_symmetry.space_group_name_H-M   'P 1'
#
loop_
_entity.id
_entity.type
_entity.pdbx_description
1 polymer ?
#
loop_
_entity_poly.entity_id
_entity_poly.type
_entity_poly.pdbx_seq_one_letter_code
_entity_poly.pdbx_strand_id
1 'polypeptide(L)'
;MLQRIRLNLEAVEAMLYYWQAASEKDNIAESFFYDVAKMPALSAAYDEEFDGESVRRALSAIKNRERFDGNKKEKKFWNNNMWMMEDLEYTRSMANPLKKLNLDSLVSELQGTPGSDKIEEVEVIFSPLHSDEYIISGNRLIVNFFRIKPNDVDEKAYIGEKELKLYIKEKIEELLQK
;
A
#
# COMPACT_ATOMS: atom_id res chain seq x y z
N MET A 1 4.71 20.54 -16.32
CA MET A 1 3.87 19.55 -17.02
C MET A 1 4.23 18.16 -16.57
N LEU A 2 3.23 17.33 -16.35
CA LEU A 2 3.41 15.94 -15.91
C LEU A 2 4.27 15.18 -16.93
N GLN A 3 5.38 14.61 -16.46
CA GLN A 3 6.32 13.87 -17.31
C GLN A 3 6.52 12.43 -16.90
N ARG A 4 6.21 12.11 -15.62
CA ARG A 4 6.47 10.77 -15.09
C ARG A 4 5.48 10.40 -13.99
N ILE A 5 5.07 9.14 -14.02
CA ILE A 5 4.30 8.53 -12.95
C ILE A 5 5.13 7.33 -12.48
N ARG A 6 5.67 7.41 -11.27
CA ARG A 6 6.57 6.39 -10.72
C ARG A 6 5.80 5.45 -9.79
N LEU A 7 5.88 4.17 -10.07
CA LEU A 7 5.30 3.14 -9.21
C LEU A 7 6.32 2.74 -8.15
N ASN A 8 5.91 2.77 -6.88
CA ASN A 8 6.76 2.38 -5.76
C ASN A 8 6.12 1.22 -5.00
N LEU A 9 6.74 0.04 -5.09
CA LEU A 9 6.29 -1.18 -4.44
C LEU A 9 7.15 -1.56 -3.23
N GLU A 10 7.98 -0.65 -2.74
CA GLU A 10 8.92 -0.93 -1.65
C GLU A 10 8.22 -1.49 -0.40
N ALA A 11 7.13 -0.86 0.02
CA ALA A 11 6.40 -1.33 1.21
C ALA A 11 5.74 -2.70 0.97
N VAL A 12 5.18 -2.92 -0.23
CA VAL A 12 4.57 -4.20 -0.58
C VAL A 12 5.62 -5.31 -0.58
N GLU A 13 6.78 -5.07 -1.17
CA GLU A 13 7.87 -6.05 -1.20
C GLU A 13 8.36 -6.38 0.21
N ALA A 14 8.52 -5.37 1.06
CA ALA A 14 8.90 -5.58 2.46
C ALA A 14 7.86 -6.43 3.20
N MET A 15 6.57 -6.16 2.97
CA MET A 15 5.50 -6.88 3.65
C MET A 15 5.33 -8.30 3.12
N LEU A 16 5.57 -8.55 1.84
CA LEU A 16 5.56 -9.91 1.28
C LEU A 16 6.64 -10.76 1.96
N TYR A 17 7.83 -10.20 2.15
CA TYR A 17 8.89 -10.86 2.92
C TYR A 17 8.43 -11.12 4.35
N TYR A 18 7.88 -10.12 5.01
CA TYR A 18 7.45 -10.22 6.40
C TYR A 18 6.38 -11.29 6.60
N TRP A 19 5.32 -11.28 5.78
CA TRP A 19 4.24 -12.25 5.92
C TRP A 19 4.73 -13.68 5.70
N GLN A 20 5.62 -13.89 4.74
CA GLN A 20 6.22 -15.21 4.49
C GLN A 20 7.07 -15.64 5.68
N ALA A 21 8.00 -14.79 6.12
CA ALA A 21 8.90 -15.11 7.22
C ALA A 21 8.14 -15.34 8.53
N ALA A 22 7.14 -14.51 8.82
CA ALA A 22 6.33 -14.66 10.03
C ALA A 22 5.53 -15.96 10.02
N SER A 23 4.99 -16.36 8.86
CA SER A 23 4.23 -17.60 8.74
C SER A 23 5.12 -18.83 8.97
N GLU A 24 6.38 -18.75 8.56
CA GLU A 24 7.36 -19.82 8.72
C GLU A 24 8.08 -19.78 10.07
N LYS A 25 7.72 -18.81 10.91
CA LYS A 25 8.36 -18.57 12.22
C LYS A 25 9.85 -18.30 12.12
N ASP A 26 10.26 -17.73 10.99
CA ASP A 26 11.65 -17.31 10.79
C ASP A 26 11.99 -16.13 11.69
N ASN A 27 13.29 -15.97 11.96
CA ASN A 27 13.75 -14.86 12.75
C ASN A 27 13.71 -13.56 11.92
N ILE A 28 13.01 -12.55 12.44
CA ILE A 28 12.92 -11.23 11.81
C ILE A 28 13.54 -10.23 12.78
N ALA A 29 14.55 -9.50 12.31
CA ALA A 29 15.23 -8.51 13.14
C ALA A 29 14.28 -7.38 13.54
N GLU A 30 14.36 -6.93 14.79
CA GLU A 30 13.53 -5.84 15.30
C GLU A 30 13.71 -4.56 14.48
N SER A 31 14.93 -4.32 13.95
CA SER A 31 15.21 -3.18 13.07
C SER A 31 14.33 -3.15 11.82
N PHE A 32 13.89 -4.30 11.33
CA PHE A 32 12.99 -4.38 10.19
C PHE A 32 11.67 -3.64 10.46
N PHE A 33 11.12 -3.78 11.66
CA PHE A 33 9.86 -3.12 12.01
C PHE A 33 10.01 -1.60 12.03
N TYR A 34 11.15 -1.10 12.51
CA TYR A 34 11.45 0.33 12.50
C TYR A 34 11.63 0.85 11.08
N ASP A 35 12.29 0.07 10.22
CA ASP A 35 12.50 0.45 8.82
C ASP A 35 11.17 0.56 8.07
N VAL A 36 10.28 -0.39 8.25
CA VAL A 36 8.94 -0.35 7.66
C VAL A 36 8.17 0.88 8.17
N ALA A 37 8.23 1.13 9.48
CA ALA A 37 7.51 2.24 10.10
C ALA A 37 7.96 3.61 9.58
N LYS A 38 9.18 3.73 9.08
CA LYS A 38 9.72 4.98 8.53
C LYS A 38 9.38 5.22 7.08
N MET A 39 8.88 4.22 6.37
CA MET A 39 8.56 4.37 4.94
C MET A 39 7.45 5.40 4.74
N PRO A 40 7.55 6.26 3.71
CA PRO A 40 6.47 7.21 3.39
C PRO A 40 5.12 6.53 3.19
N ALA A 41 5.12 5.28 2.70
CA ALA A 41 3.92 4.49 2.54
C ALA A 41 3.14 4.38 3.86
N LEU A 42 3.82 4.17 4.97
CA LEU A 42 3.20 4.02 6.29
C LEU A 42 2.99 5.37 6.96
N SER A 43 4.01 6.23 6.94
CA SER A 43 3.99 7.51 7.67
C SER A 43 2.92 8.47 7.16
N ALA A 44 2.50 8.34 5.92
CA ALA A 44 1.41 9.17 5.37
C ALA A 44 0.07 8.95 6.10
N ALA A 45 -0.08 7.83 6.78
CA ALA A 45 -1.31 7.51 7.52
C ALA A 45 -1.22 7.84 9.02
N TYR A 46 -0.10 8.40 9.46
CA TYR A 46 0.12 8.64 10.89
C TYR A 46 -0.70 9.81 11.42
N ASP A 47 -1.23 9.64 12.61
CA ASP A 47 -1.99 10.64 13.35
C ASP A 47 -1.81 10.40 14.85
N GLU A 48 -2.66 11.00 15.68
CA GLU A 48 -2.59 10.86 17.13
C GLU A 48 -2.91 9.44 17.62
N GLU A 49 -3.62 8.65 16.82
CA GLU A 49 -4.07 7.31 17.19
C GLU A 49 -3.28 6.18 16.54
N PHE A 50 -2.46 6.49 15.54
CA PHE A 50 -1.70 5.48 14.80
C PHE A 50 -0.39 6.09 14.32
N ASP A 51 0.73 5.55 14.79
CA ASP A 51 2.08 6.06 14.49
C ASP A 51 3.06 4.92 14.21
N GLY A 52 4.36 5.25 14.10
CA GLY A 52 5.39 4.26 13.85
C GLY A 52 5.49 3.20 14.94
N GLU A 53 5.23 3.58 16.17
CA GLU A 53 5.23 2.63 17.29
C GLU A 53 4.04 1.67 17.18
N SER A 54 2.90 2.13 16.67
CA SER A 54 1.74 1.28 16.38
C SER A 54 2.10 0.20 15.37
N VAL A 55 2.81 0.57 14.29
CA VAL A 55 3.28 -0.36 13.28
C VAL A 55 4.21 -1.40 13.89
N ARG A 56 5.24 -0.94 14.61
CA ARG A 56 6.23 -1.83 15.24
C ARG A 56 5.57 -2.82 16.19
N ARG A 57 4.70 -2.34 17.07
CA ARG A 57 4.04 -3.19 18.06
C ARG A 57 3.16 -4.25 17.42
N ALA A 58 2.39 -3.88 16.41
CA ALA A 58 1.51 -4.84 15.72
C ALA A 58 2.32 -5.92 15.01
N LEU A 59 3.35 -5.53 14.26
CA LEU A 59 4.17 -6.50 13.51
C LEU A 59 4.99 -7.38 14.43
N SER A 60 5.50 -6.83 15.53
CA SER A 60 6.23 -7.61 16.54
C SER A 60 5.32 -8.64 17.22
N ALA A 61 4.10 -8.24 17.58
CA ALA A 61 3.15 -9.13 18.22
C ALA A 61 2.77 -10.31 17.31
N ILE A 62 2.55 -10.04 16.02
CA ILE A 62 2.26 -11.10 15.04
C ILE A 62 3.42 -12.08 14.94
N LYS A 63 4.64 -11.55 14.76
CA LYS A 63 5.84 -12.37 14.61
C LYS A 63 6.06 -13.26 15.83
N ASN A 64 5.88 -12.71 17.03
CA ASN A 64 6.14 -13.42 18.28
C ASN A 64 4.94 -14.22 18.79
N ARG A 65 3.84 -14.25 18.05
CA ARG A 65 2.60 -14.94 18.46
C ARG A 65 2.07 -14.44 19.81
N GLU A 66 2.21 -13.15 20.06
CA GLU A 66 1.77 -12.51 21.28
C GLU A 66 0.37 -11.91 21.11
N ARG A 67 -0.33 -11.80 22.22
CA ARG A 67 -1.60 -11.08 22.25
C ARG A 67 -1.34 -9.60 21.93
N PHE A 68 -2.20 -9.00 21.11
CA PHE A 68 -2.10 -7.60 20.75
C PHE A 68 -3.24 -6.80 21.36
N ASP A 69 -2.88 -5.78 22.11
CA ASP A 69 -3.83 -4.80 22.62
C ASP A 69 -3.50 -3.43 22.05
N GLY A 70 -4.51 -2.74 21.55
CA GLY A 70 -4.35 -1.43 20.97
C GLY A 70 -5.69 -0.77 20.74
N ASN A 71 -5.66 0.45 20.19
CA ASN A 71 -6.88 1.15 19.84
C ASN A 71 -7.47 0.56 18.54
N LYS A 72 -8.60 1.13 18.10
CA LYS A 72 -9.33 0.60 16.94
C LYS A 72 -8.47 0.57 15.66
N LYS A 73 -7.71 1.63 15.38
CA LYS A 73 -6.86 1.71 14.19
C LYS A 73 -5.72 0.71 14.25
N GLU A 74 -5.08 0.59 15.40
CA GLU A 74 -4.00 -0.36 15.63
C GLU A 74 -4.49 -1.81 15.46
N LYS A 75 -5.66 -2.12 16.00
CA LYS A 75 -6.27 -3.45 15.88
C LYS A 75 -6.63 -3.77 14.43
N LYS A 76 -7.09 -2.79 13.66
CA LYS A 76 -7.37 -2.98 12.23
C LYS A 76 -6.10 -3.31 11.47
N PHE A 77 -5.03 -2.57 11.73
CA PHE A 77 -3.74 -2.83 11.09
C PHE A 77 -3.24 -4.24 11.44
N TRP A 78 -3.27 -4.60 12.72
CA TRP A 78 -2.88 -5.93 13.17
C TRP A 78 -3.70 -7.02 12.47
N ASN A 79 -5.02 -6.87 12.45
CA ASN A 79 -5.93 -7.85 11.87
C ASN A 79 -5.71 -8.03 10.36
N ASN A 80 -5.55 -6.92 9.63
CA ASN A 80 -5.28 -6.98 8.19
C ASN A 80 -4.01 -7.74 7.88
N ASN A 81 -2.95 -7.52 8.65
CA ASN A 81 -1.69 -8.23 8.47
C ASN A 81 -1.79 -9.71 8.84
N MET A 82 -2.56 -10.05 9.86
CA MET A 82 -2.82 -11.45 10.21
C MET A 82 -3.48 -12.21 9.06
N TRP A 83 -4.48 -11.59 8.42
CA TRP A 83 -5.16 -12.19 7.27
C TRP A 83 -4.19 -12.49 6.14
N MET A 84 -3.29 -11.55 5.84
CA MET A 84 -2.30 -11.74 4.76
C MET A 84 -1.36 -12.90 5.06
N MET A 85 -0.94 -13.02 6.30
CA MET A 85 -0.03 -14.10 6.72
C MET A 85 -0.71 -15.47 6.69
N GLU A 86 -2.00 -15.54 7.00
CA GLU A 86 -2.75 -16.78 7.07
C GLU A 86 -3.07 -17.38 5.70
N ASP A 87 -3.09 -16.57 4.64
CA ASP A 87 -3.37 -17.04 3.28
C ASP A 87 -2.38 -16.42 2.30
N LEU A 88 -1.17 -16.98 2.27
CA LEU A 88 -0.09 -16.45 1.44
C LEU A 88 -0.35 -16.62 -0.05
N GLU A 89 -1.07 -17.67 -0.45
CA GLU A 89 -1.40 -17.86 -1.86
C GLU A 89 -2.29 -16.74 -2.38
N TYR A 90 -3.33 -16.41 -1.63
CA TYR A 90 -4.22 -15.30 -1.97
C TYR A 90 -3.45 -13.98 -1.95
N THR A 91 -2.62 -13.77 -0.94
CA THR A 91 -1.81 -12.55 -0.80
C THR A 91 -0.89 -12.35 -2.01
N ARG A 92 -0.26 -13.42 -2.50
CA ARG A 92 0.55 -13.35 -3.72
C ARG A 92 -0.30 -13.01 -4.94
N SER A 93 -1.52 -13.53 -5.01
CA SER A 93 -2.43 -13.20 -6.12
C SER A 93 -2.83 -11.74 -6.12
N MET A 94 -2.86 -11.08 -4.97
CA MET A 94 -3.08 -9.64 -4.86
C MET A 94 -1.86 -8.84 -5.35
N ALA A 95 -0.67 -9.33 -5.05
CA ALA A 95 0.58 -8.63 -5.37
C ALA A 95 1.02 -8.80 -6.82
N ASN A 96 0.75 -9.96 -7.43
CA ASN A 96 1.22 -10.25 -8.79
C ASN A 96 0.80 -9.22 -9.83
N PRO A 97 -0.46 -8.75 -9.87
CA PRO A 97 -0.86 -7.69 -10.81
C PRO A 97 -0.08 -6.39 -10.63
N LEU A 98 0.33 -6.08 -9.40
CA LEU A 98 1.10 -4.87 -9.12
C LEU A 98 2.50 -4.94 -9.72
N LYS A 99 3.10 -6.13 -9.72
CA LYS A 99 4.44 -6.34 -10.29
C LYS A 99 4.45 -6.17 -11.81
N LYS A 100 3.29 -6.37 -12.45
CA LYS A 100 3.13 -6.24 -13.90
C LYS A 100 2.55 -4.88 -14.31
N LEU A 101 2.20 -4.05 -13.34
CA LEU A 101 1.54 -2.77 -13.59
C LEU A 101 2.50 -1.78 -14.24
N ASN A 102 2.06 -1.19 -15.35
CA ASN A 102 2.80 -0.14 -16.05
C ASN A 102 1.91 1.09 -16.16
N LEU A 103 2.34 2.18 -15.53
CA LEU A 103 1.58 3.44 -15.47
C LEU A 103 2.06 4.48 -16.49
N ASP A 104 3.05 4.13 -17.31
CA ASP A 104 3.65 5.10 -18.26
C ASP A 104 2.63 5.68 -19.24
N SER A 105 1.70 4.86 -19.71
CA SER A 105 0.66 5.32 -20.64
C SER A 105 -0.27 6.38 -20.05
N LEU A 106 -0.37 6.44 -18.73
CA LEU A 106 -1.23 7.43 -18.07
C LEU A 106 -0.66 8.84 -18.16
N VAL A 107 0.65 8.98 -18.38
CA VAL A 107 1.28 10.31 -18.51
C VAL A 107 0.63 11.09 -19.64
N SER A 108 0.56 10.50 -20.84
CA SER A 108 -0.03 11.17 -22.00
C SER A 108 -1.55 11.38 -21.81
N GLU A 109 -2.23 10.45 -21.18
CA GLU A 109 -3.67 10.56 -20.93
C GLU A 109 -4.00 11.67 -19.94
N LEU A 110 -3.08 11.98 -19.03
CA LEU A 110 -3.29 12.99 -17.98
C LEU A 110 -2.72 14.37 -18.32
N GLN A 111 -1.88 14.47 -19.36
CA GLN A 111 -1.42 15.77 -19.85
C GLN A 111 -2.62 16.54 -20.39
N GLY A 112 -2.75 17.80 -19.98
CA GLY A 112 -3.93 18.60 -20.31
C GLY A 112 -5.05 18.53 -19.27
N THR A 113 -4.99 17.60 -18.32
CA THR A 113 -5.87 17.58 -17.17
C THR A 113 -5.59 18.80 -16.28
N PRO A 114 -6.62 19.42 -15.67
CA PRO A 114 -6.38 20.54 -14.75
C PRO A 114 -5.35 20.19 -13.68
N GLY A 115 -4.34 21.04 -13.53
CA GLY A 115 -3.26 20.85 -12.54
C GLY A 115 -2.04 20.09 -13.05
N SER A 116 -2.13 19.45 -14.22
CA SER A 116 -1.01 18.65 -14.77
C SER A 116 0.22 19.48 -15.14
N ASP A 117 0.04 20.78 -15.38
CA ASP A 117 1.13 21.70 -15.69
C ASP A 117 1.98 22.08 -14.48
N LYS A 118 1.50 21.80 -13.26
CA LYS A 118 2.15 22.21 -12.00
C LYS A 118 3.03 21.13 -11.40
N ILE A 119 2.92 19.89 -11.86
CA ILE A 119 3.62 18.74 -11.29
C ILE A 119 4.34 17.99 -12.41
N GLU A 120 5.62 17.70 -12.21
CA GLU A 120 6.40 16.92 -13.17
C GLU A 120 6.33 15.42 -12.92
N GLU A 121 6.26 15.03 -11.65
CA GLU A 121 6.25 13.62 -11.26
C GLU A 121 5.20 13.35 -10.20
N VAL A 122 4.46 12.25 -10.40
CA VAL A 122 3.57 11.69 -9.38
C VAL A 122 4.13 10.33 -8.98
N GLU A 123 4.18 10.10 -7.67
CA GLU A 123 4.59 8.80 -7.14
C GLU A 123 3.35 8.05 -6.67
N VAL A 124 3.16 6.83 -7.18
CA VAL A 124 2.08 5.94 -6.75
C VAL A 124 2.68 4.85 -5.87
N ILE A 125 2.21 4.78 -4.63
CA ILE A 125 2.71 3.87 -3.61
C ILE A 125 1.59 2.95 -3.17
N PHE A 126 1.85 1.65 -3.07
CA PHE A 126 0.93 0.72 -2.42
C PHE A 126 1.41 0.47 -1.00
N SER A 127 0.48 0.45 -0.06
CA SER A 127 0.80 0.40 1.36
C SER A 127 -0.21 -0.43 2.14
N PRO A 128 0.22 -1.10 3.21
CA PRO A 128 -0.70 -1.79 4.13
C PRO A 128 -1.37 -0.76 5.07
N LEU A 129 -2.32 -0.01 4.56
CA LEU A 129 -3.06 0.99 5.34
C LEU A 129 -4.07 0.32 6.26
N HIS A 130 -4.33 0.93 7.42
CA HIS A 130 -5.27 0.34 8.38
C HIS A 130 -6.74 0.55 7.98
N SER A 131 -7.09 1.68 7.39
CA SER A 131 -8.50 2.03 7.12
C SER A 131 -8.75 2.66 5.77
N ASP A 132 -8.02 3.71 5.44
CA ASP A 132 -8.28 4.49 4.24
C ASP A 132 -8.06 3.67 2.97
N GLU A 133 -8.92 3.88 1.98
CA GLU A 133 -8.76 3.24 0.68
C GLU A 133 -7.55 3.84 -0.06
N TYR A 134 -7.36 5.15 0.07
CA TYR A 134 -6.21 5.85 -0.50
C TYR A 134 -5.93 7.13 0.28
N ILE A 135 -4.71 7.65 0.12
CA ILE A 135 -4.28 8.92 0.73
C ILE A 135 -3.54 9.73 -0.34
N ILE A 136 -3.82 11.02 -0.43
CA ILE A 136 -3.07 11.95 -1.26
C ILE A 136 -2.23 12.81 -0.33
N SER A 137 -0.92 12.84 -0.56
CA SER A 137 0.02 13.62 0.22
C SER A 137 1.07 14.24 -0.72
N GLY A 138 0.92 15.54 -1.01
CA GLY A 138 1.79 16.21 -1.97
C GLY A 138 1.66 15.61 -3.36
N ASN A 139 2.77 15.16 -3.94
CA ASN A 139 2.77 14.48 -5.24
C ASN A 139 2.66 12.96 -5.13
N ARG A 140 2.25 12.45 -3.97
CA ARG A 140 2.14 11.01 -3.71
C ARG A 140 0.68 10.59 -3.59
N LEU A 141 0.37 9.51 -4.29
CA LEU A 141 -0.88 8.78 -4.13
C LEU A 141 -0.55 7.46 -3.44
N ILE A 142 -1.06 7.25 -2.24
CA ILE A 142 -0.88 6.01 -1.48
C ILE A 142 -2.16 5.21 -1.56
N VAL A 143 -2.10 4.00 -2.11
CA VAL A 143 -3.25 3.12 -2.30
C VAL A 143 -3.18 1.96 -1.33
N ASN A 144 -4.30 1.64 -0.69
CA ASN A 144 -4.36 0.57 0.30
C ASN A 144 -4.26 -0.81 -0.37
N PHE A 145 -3.15 -1.49 -0.12
CA PHE A 145 -2.91 -2.83 -0.65
C PHE A 145 -4.02 -3.83 -0.26
N PHE A 146 -4.56 -3.70 0.95
CA PHE A 146 -5.59 -4.62 1.43
C PHE A 146 -6.91 -4.52 0.67
N ARG A 147 -7.09 -3.47 -0.13
CA ARG A 147 -8.29 -3.28 -0.94
C ARG A 147 -8.17 -3.88 -2.35
N ILE A 148 -7.01 -4.40 -2.71
CA ILE A 148 -6.77 -5.00 -4.03
C ILE A 148 -7.52 -6.31 -4.13
N LYS A 149 -8.31 -6.48 -5.20
CA LYS A 149 -9.03 -7.71 -5.50
C LYS A 149 -8.51 -8.29 -6.81
N PRO A 150 -7.82 -9.43 -6.76
CA PRO A 150 -7.41 -10.10 -7.99
C PRO A 150 -8.62 -10.73 -8.67
N ASN A 151 -8.58 -10.85 -9.98
CA ASN A 151 -9.62 -11.48 -10.77
C ASN A 151 -9.03 -12.63 -11.58
N ASP A 152 -9.51 -13.85 -11.35
CA ASP A 152 -8.97 -15.04 -11.99
C ASP A 152 -9.35 -15.16 -13.47
N VAL A 153 -10.41 -14.43 -13.89
CA VAL A 153 -10.91 -14.53 -15.27
C VAL A 153 -10.06 -13.72 -16.24
N ASP A 154 -9.70 -12.49 -15.88
CA ASP A 154 -8.97 -11.56 -16.78
C ASP A 154 -7.55 -11.25 -16.32
N GLU A 155 -7.10 -11.85 -15.23
CA GLU A 155 -5.77 -11.64 -14.63
C GLU A 155 -5.48 -10.19 -14.23
N LYS A 156 -6.53 -9.38 -14.10
CA LYS A 156 -6.42 -7.99 -13.67
C LYS A 156 -6.71 -7.87 -12.18
N ALA A 157 -6.42 -6.70 -11.64
CA ALA A 157 -6.76 -6.36 -10.26
C ALA A 157 -7.79 -5.25 -10.25
N TYR A 158 -8.61 -5.24 -9.21
CA TYR A 158 -9.70 -4.28 -9.06
C TYR A 158 -9.68 -3.68 -7.65
N ILE A 159 -10.17 -2.45 -7.54
CA ILE A 159 -10.53 -1.86 -6.26
C ILE A 159 -12.02 -1.52 -6.39
N GLY A 160 -12.83 -2.19 -5.58
CA GLY A 160 -14.28 -2.16 -5.78
C GLY A 160 -14.62 -2.73 -7.15
N GLU A 161 -15.36 -2.00 -7.95
CA GLU A 161 -15.75 -2.43 -9.30
C GLU A 161 -14.83 -1.88 -10.39
N LYS A 162 -13.85 -1.05 -10.03
CA LYS A 162 -12.95 -0.41 -11.01
C LYS A 162 -11.68 -1.21 -11.20
N GLU A 163 -11.30 -1.36 -12.46
CA GLU A 163 -10.00 -1.91 -12.80
C GLU A 163 -8.91 -0.98 -12.25
N LEU A 164 -7.84 -1.56 -11.73
CA LEU A 164 -6.84 -0.85 -10.94
C LEU A 164 -6.23 0.35 -11.66
N LYS A 165 -5.88 0.21 -12.93
CA LYS A 165 -5.25 1.29 -13.69
C LYS A 165 -6.20 2.48 -13.85
N LEU A 166 -7.48 2.22 -14.10
CA LEU A 166 -8.50 3.27 -14.18
C LEU A 166 -8.67 3.96 -12.82
N TYR A 167 -8.70 3.18 -11.74
CA TYR A 167 -8.77 3.70 -10.39
C TYR A 167 -7.63 4.67 -10.11
N ILE A 168 -6.41 4.24 -10.43
CA ILE A 168 -5.21 5.07 -10.20
C ILE A 168 -5.30 6.35 -11.02
N LYS A 169 -5.70 6.27 -12.28
CA LYS A 169 -5.86 7.44 -13.14
C LYS A 169 -6.82 8.47 -12.51
N GLU A 170 -7.97 8.01 -12.05
CA GLU A 170 -8.96 8.90 -11.41
C GLU A 170 -8.40 9.56 -10.15
N LYS A 171 -7.64 8.81 -9.34
CA LYS A 171 -7.05 9.37 -8.12
C LYS A 171 -5.90 10.33 -8.40
N ILE A 172 -5.16 10.10 -9.49
CA ILE A 172 -4.14 11.07 -9.91
C ILE A 172 -4.81 12.35 -10.40
N GLU A 173 -5.94 12.26 -11.11
CA GLU A 173 -6.71 13.45 -11.51
C GLU A 173 -7.11 14.27 -10.28
N GLU A 174 -7.55 13.59 -9.22
CA GLU A 174 -7.88 14.25 -7.94
C GLU A 174 -6.64 14.90 -7.32
N LEU A 175 -5.52 14.20 -7.32
CA LEU A 175 -4.24 14.74 -6.79
C LEU A 175 -3.81 16.00 -7.53
N LEU A 176 -3.92 16.00 -8.85
CA LEU A 176 -3.49 17.13 -9.68
C LEU A 176 -4.32 18.39 -9.43
N GLN A 177 -5.53 18.25 -8.95
CA GLN A 177 -6.44 19.36 -8.73
C GLN A 177 -6.40 19.92 -7.29
N LYS A 178 -5.57 19.37 -6.46
CA LYS A 178 -5.41 19.84 -5.07
C LYS A 178 -4.42 20.97 -4.90
#